data_75d2338b7075c400fdb4351ce0a311d8
#
_entry.id   75d2338b7075c400fdb4351ce0a311d8
#
_cell.length_a   1.000
_cell.length_b   1.000
_cell.length_c   1.000
_cell.angle_alpha   90.00
_cell.angle_beta   90.00
_cell.angle_gamma   90.00
#
_symmetry.space_group_name_H-M   'P 1'
#
loop_
_entity.id
_entity.type
_entity.pdbx_description
1 polymer ?
#
loop_
_entity_poly.entity_id
_entity_poly.type
_entity_poly.pdbx_seq_one_letter_code
_entity_poly.pdbx_strand_id
1 'polypeptide(L)'
;MINYSLLGYDFILSPYFCVSFAQTFVVLAIVLKTKDEKLKKIAIPAFISGIFGVTEPAIYGVTLPKKTPFIYSCIAGAIGGAFTGLMRTRSYSIGGLGLFGLPSFIDTTGVMGLTNMIYILIAILIASVAGFAMTYVLYKDEPAKK
;
A
#
# COMPACT_ATOMS: atom_id res chain seq x y z
N MET A 1 7.59 -9.55 16.11
CA MET A 1 8.58 -9.07 17.10
C MET A 1 9.74 -10.04 17.30
N ILE A 2 9.52 -11.34 17.24
CA ILE A 2 10.59 -12.35 17.41
C ILE A 2 11.75 -12.16 16.41
N ASN A 3 11.46 -11.82 15.15
CA ASN A 3 12.49 -11.61 14.14
C ASN A 3 13.47 -10.49 14.48
N TYR A 4 12.97 -9.36 15.03
CA TYR A 4 13.84 -8.25 15.43
C TYR A 4 14.75 -8.64 16.60
N SER A 5 14.25 -9.46 17.54
CA SER A 5 15.05 -9.90 18.69
C SER A 5 16.12 -10.92 18.33
N LEU A 6 15.87 -11.76 17.30
CA LEU A 6 16.77 -12.84 16.91
C LEU A 6 17.69 -12.45 15.75
N LEU A 7 17.17 -11.69 14.78
CA LEU A 7 17.86 -11.40 13.52
C LEU A 7 18.27 -9.93 13.38
N GLY A 8 17.72 -9.03 14.22
CA GLY A 8 17.92 -7.59 14.11
C GLY A 8 17.14 -6.92 12.96
N TYR A 9 16.33 -7.69 12.20
CA TYR A 9 15.52 -7.19 11.09
C TYR A 9 14.29 -8.07 10.86
N ASP A 10 13.34 -7.57 10.08
CA ASP A 10 12.13 -8.29 9.67
C ASP A 10 11.90 -8.22 8.16
N PHE A 11 11.34 -9.30 7.59
CA PHE A 11 10.99 -9.38 6.17
C PHE A 11 9.50 -9.13 5.91
N ILE A 12 8.64 -9.31 6.91
CA ILE A 12 7.18 -9.30 6.74
C ILE A 12 6.67 -7.88 6.52
N LEU A 13 7.33 -6.91 7.15
CA LEU A 13 6.90 -5.52 7.07
C LEU A 13 7.06 -4.93 5.67
N SER A 14 8.06 -5.37 4.89
CA SER A 14 8.31 -4.87 3.53
C SER A 14 7.14 -5.13 2.56
N PRO A 15 6.64 -6.36 2.36
CA PRO A 15 5.46 -6.59 1.52
C PRO A 15 4.19 -5.95 2.07
N TYR A 16 4.06 -5.83 3.40
CA TYR A 16 2.93 -5.16 4.02
C TYR A 16 2.84 -3.67 3.60
N PHE A 17 3.98 -2.97 3.52
CA PHE A 17 4.02 -1.60 3.00
C PHE A 17 3.53 -1.51 1.56
N CYS A 18 3.92 -2.45 0.70
CA CYS A 18 3.45 -2.48 -0.68
C CYS A 18 1.92 -2.64 -0.77
N VAL A 19 1.33 -3.51 0.05
CA VAL A 19 -0.13 -3.71 0.11
C VAL A 19 -0.83 -2.44 0.60
N SER A 20 -0.31 -1.79 1.64
CA SER A 20 -0.87 -0.56 2.20
C SER A 20 -0.92 0.57 1.16
N PHE A 21 0.17 0.81 0.46
CA PHE A 21 0.23 1.84 -0.59
C PHE A 21 -0.59 1.45 -1.83
N ALA A 22 -0.56 0.19 -2.26
CA ALA A 22 -1.43 -0.28 -3.34
C ALA A 22 -2.91 0.00 -3.06
N GLN A 23 -3.36 -0.32 -1.85
CA GLN A 23 -4.73 -0.05 -1.39
C GLN A 23 -5.05 1.44 -1.40
N THR A 24 -4.14 2.28 -0.92
CA THR A 24 -4.30 3.73 -0.89
C THR A 24 -4.44 4.32 -2.30
N PHE A 25 -3.61 3.89 -3.25
CA PHE A 25 -3.66 4.38 -4.62
C PHE A 25 -4.83 3.81 -5.44
N VAL A 26 -5.34 2.64 -5.09
CA VAL A 26 -6.63 2.14 -5.61
C VAL A 26 -7.77 3.08 -5.21
N VAL A 27 -7.80 3.53 -3.97
CA VAL A 27 -8.81 4.51 -3.51
C VAL A 27 -8.65 5.84 -4.25
N LEU A 28 -7.43 6.32 -4.48
CA LEU A 28 -7.19 7.52 -5.29
C LEU A 28 -7.79 7.38 -6.70
N ALA A 29 -7.58 6.25 -7.37
CA ALA A 29 -8.16 5.99 -8.68
C ALA A 29 -9.69 6.03 -8.66
N ILE A 30 -10.31 5.50 -7.60
CA ILE A 30 -11.76 5.58 -7.41
C ILE A 30 -12.21 7.04 -7.23
N VAL A 31 -11.53 7.82 -6.39
CA VAL A 31 -11.83 9.24 -6.16
C VAL A 31 -11.85 10.03 -7.47
N LEU A 32 -10.86 9.77 -8.34
CA LEU A 32 -10.75 10.47 -9.63
C LEU A 32 -11.79 10.02 -10.66
N LYS A 33 -12.24 8.77 -10.58
CA LYS A 33 -13.13 8.18 -11.59
C LYS A 33 -14.60 8.23 -11.21
N THR A 34 -14.93 8.15 -9.92
CA THR A 34 -16.33 8.11 -9.49
C THR A 34 -17.04 9.45 -9.62
N LYS A 35 -18.30 9.38 -10.00
CA LYS A 35 -19.23 10.53 -10.02
C LYS A 35 -20.16 10.56 -8.79
N ASP A 36 -20.07 9.53 -7.94
CA ASP A 36 -20.88 9.46 -6.72
C ASP A 36 -20.27 10.33 -5.62
N GLU A 37 -20.94 11.45 -5.33
CA GLU A 37 -20.52 12.39 -4.29
C GLU A 37 -20.53 11.78 -2.88
N LYS A 38 -21.38 10.79 -2.61
CA LYS A 38 -21.40 10.09 -1.31
C LYS A 38 -20.11 9.25 -1.15
N LEU A 39 -19.75 8.55 -2.23
CA LEU A 39 -18.52 7.76 -2.25
C LEU A 39 -17.27 8.65 -2.12
N LYS A 40 -17.22 9.79 -2.81
CA LYS A 40 -16.12 10.75 -2.69
C LYS A 40 -15.91 11.25 -1.28
N LYS A 41 -17.00 11.58 -0.58
CA LYS A 41 -16.94 12.06 0.82
C LYS A 41 -16.29 11.06 1.77
N ILE A 42 -16.38 9.77 1.48
CA ILE A 42 -15.74 8.69 2.26
C ILE A 42 -14.33 8.41 1.73
N ALA A 43 -14.17 8.38 0.41
CA ALA A 43 -12.93 7.97 -0.22
C ALA A 43 -11.80 8.99 -0.07
N ILE A 44 -12.09 10.30 -0.06
CA ILE A 44 -11.04 11.33 0.11
C ILE A 44 -10.39 11.24 1.50
N PRO A 45 -11.11 11.25 2.62
CA PRO A 45 -10.50 11.03 3.94
C PRO A 45 -9.79 9.69 4.05
N ALA A 46 -10.36 8.63 3.44
CA ALA A 46 -9.76 7.30 3.43
C ALA A 46 -8.43 7.26 2.66
N PHE A 47 -8.31 8.00 1.56
CA PHE A 47 -7.05 8.17 0.84
C PHE A 47 -6.00 8.89 1.70
N ILE A 48 -6.40 10.00 2.33
CA ILE A 48 -5.48 10.78 3.19
C ILE A 48 -4.99 9.92 4.34
N SER A 49 -5.89 9.22 5.05
CA SER A 49 -5.49 8.31 6.15
C SER A 49 -4.59 7.17 5.68
N GLY A 50 -4.83 6.64 4.47
CA GLY A 50 -4.03 5.59 3.87
C GLY A 50 -2.57 5.99 3.62
N ILE A 51 -2.30 7.24 3.24
CA ILE A 51 -0.92 7.77 3.11
C ILE A 51 -0.18 7.68 4.44
N PHE A 52 -0.88 7.91 5.55
CA PHE A 52 -0.31 7.80 6.90
C PHE A 52 -0.31 6.37 7.44
N GLY A 53 -0.75 5.39 6.64
CA GLY A 53 -0.71 3.97 6.97
C GLY A 53 -1.98 3.42 7.61
N VAL A 54 -3.01 4.23 7.79
CA VAL A 54 -4.33 3.81 8.30
C VAL A 54 -5.21 3.45 7.10
N THR A 55 -5.19 2.17 6.71
CA THR A 55 -5.86 1.67 5.50
C THR A 55 -7.26 1.10 5.75
N GLU A 56 -7.66 0.95 7.00
CA GLU A 56 -8.97 0.41 7.36
C GLU A 56 -10.15 1.18 6.73
N PRO A 57 -10.18 2.53 6.74
CA PRO A 57 -11.24 3.27 6.05
C PRO A 57 -11.23 3.06 4.54
N ALA A 58 -10.05 2.88 3.94
CA ALA A 58 -9.90 2.60 2.52
C ALA A 58 -10.46 1.21 2.17
N ILE A 59 -10.19 0.22 3.01
CA ILE A 59 -10.65 -1.15 2.82
C ILE A 59 -12.16 -1.24 3.04
N TYR A 60 -12.61 -0.96 4.25
CA TYR A 60 -13.99 -1.21 4.65
C TYR A 60 -14.98 -0.18 4.12
N GLY A 61 -14.55 1.08 3.97
CA GLY A 61 -15.40 2.16 3.49
C GLY A 61 -15.51 2.24 1.97
N VAL A 62 -14.50 1.79 1.23
CA VAL A 62 -14.42 2.04 -0.21
C VAL A 62 -14.25 0.76 -1.03
N THR A 63 -13.17 0.01 -0.84
CA THR A 63 -12.80 -1.05 -1.77
C THR A 63 -13.51 -2.36 -1.53
N LEU A 64 -13.66 -2.80 -0.30
CA LEU A 64 -14.30 -4.06 0.05
C LEU A 64 -15.79 -4.11 -0.30
N PRO A 65 -16.61 -3.06 -0.05
CA PRO A 65 -18.01 -3.03 -0.46
C PRO A 65 -18.20 -3.16 -1.99
N LYS A 66 -17.22 -2.69 -2.76
CA LYS A 66 -17.23 -2.76 -4.22
C LYS A 66 -16.56 -4.02 -4.78
N LYS A 67 -15.94 -4.86 -3.93
CA LYS A 67 -15.27 -6.13 -4.24
C LYS A 67 -14.14 -6.01 -5.28
N THR A 68 -14.45 -5.56 -6.50
CA THR A 68 -13.50 -5.49 -7.63
C THR A 68 -12.26 -4.64 -7.35
N PRO A 69 -12.36 -3.40 -6.83
CA PRO A 69 -11.18 -2.62 -6.44
C PRO A 69 -10.34 -3.28 -5.34
N PHE A 70 -10.98 -4.00 -4.42
CA PHE A 70 -10.28 -4.77 -3.40
C PHE A 70 -9.40 -5.86 -4.02
N ILE A 71 -9.91 -6.58 -5.03
CA ILE A 71 -9.12 -7.59 -5.77
C ILE A 71 -7.93 -6.93 -6.47
N TYR A 72 -8.11 -5.75 -7.08
CA TYR A 72 -7.02 -5.03 -7.73
C TYR A 72 -5.92 -4.62 -6.75
N SER A 73 -6.30 -4.18 -5.54
CA SER A 73 -5.31 -3.87 -4.50
C SER A 73 -4.53 -5.10 -4.05
N CYS A 74 -5.19 -6.27 -3.95
CA CYS A 74 -4.53 -7.52 -3.61
C CYS A 74 -3.51 -7.95 -4.69
N ILE A 75 -3.88 -7.85 -5.97
CA ILE A 75 -2.98 -8.18 -7.08
C ILE A 75 -1.79 -7.21 -7.12
N ALA A 76 -2.05 -5.91 -7.00
CA ALA A 76 -1.01 -4.90 -6.99
C ALA A 76 -0.06 -5.05 -5.78
N GLY A 77 -0.62 -5.34 -4.61
CA GLY A 77 0.15 -5.64 -3.40
C GLY A 77 1.01 -6.90 -3.55
N ALA A 78 0.48 -7.94 -4.22
CA ALA A 78 1.23 -9.16 -4.50
C ALA A 78 2.41 -8.90 -5.45
N ILE A 79 2.24 -8.05 -6.47
CA ILE A 79 3.33 -7.65 -7.39
C ILE A 79 4.44 -6.92 -6.63
N GLY A 80 4.08 -5.91 -5.82
CA GLY A 80 5.05 -5.19 -5.00
C GLY A 80 5.71 -6.07 -3.94
N GLY A 81 4.92 -6.94 -3.30
CA GLY A 81 5.42 -7.91 -2.32
C GLY A 81 6.38 -8.93 -2.94
N ALA A 82 6.11 -9.41 -4.15
CA ALA A 82 7.03 -10.28 -4.88
C ALA A 82 8.36 -9.59 -5.17
N PHE A 83 8.33 -8.32 -5.57
CA PHE A 83 9.53 -7.52 -5.79
C PHE A 83 10.34 -7.36 -4.50
N THR A 84 9.69 -7.04 -3.36
CA THR A 84 10.39 -6.94 -2.06
C THR A 84 11.01 -8.26 -1.64
N GLY A 85 10.35 -9.38 -1.91
CA GLY A 85 10.88 -10.73 -1.66
C GLY A 85 12.11 -11.05 -2.50
N LEU A 86 12.06 -10.74 -3.80
CA LEU A 86 13.20 -10.92 -4.72
C LEU A 86 14.40 -10.08 -4.31
N MET A 87 14.18 -8.82 -3.94
CA MET A 87 15.25 -7.90 -3.50
C MET A 87 15.67 -8.13 -2.04
N ARG A 88 15.04 -9.08 -1.32
CA ARG A 88 15.28 -9.37 0.10
C ARG A 88 15.28 -8.12 0.97
N THR A 89 14.34 -7.20 0.71
CA THR A 89 14.23 -5.97 1.49
C THR A 89 13.90 -6.27 2.95
N ARG A 90 14.50 -5.51 3.87
CA ARG A 90 14.43 -5.72 5.31
C ARG A 90 13.97 -4.46 6.00
N SER A 91 13.19 -4.61 7.07
CA SER A 91 12.91 -3.55 8.03
C SER A 91 13.81 -3.72 9.24
N TYR A 92 14.47 -2.66 9.67
CA TYR A 92 15.44 -2.68 10.77
C TYR A 92 14.90 -2.13 12.09
N SER A 93 13.73 -1.48 12.04
CA SER A 93 13.06 -1.01 13.25
C SER A 93 11.55 -1.16 13.13
N ILE A 94 10.88 -1.21 14.27
CA ILE A 94 9.43 -1.16 14.37
C ILE A 94 9.04 0.31 14.26
N GLY A 95 8.88 0.79 13.04
CA GLY A 95 8.40 2.15 12.77
C GLY A 95 6.88 2.22 12.69
N GLY A 96 6.36 3.42 12.46
CA GLY A 96 4.97 3.63 12.08
C GLY A 96 4.66 2.99 10.72
N LEU A 97 3.39 3.05 10.32
CA LEU A 97 2.95 2.65 8.99
C LEU A 97 2.88 3.86 8.06
N GLY A 98 2.71 3.60 6.77
CA GLY A 98 2.62 4.65 5.76
C GLY A 98 3.91 5.47 5.64
N LEU A 99 3.76 6.75 5.33
CA LEU A 99 4.90 7.64 5.07
C LEU A 99 5.89 7.71 6.24
N PHE A 100 5.39 7.70 7.48
CA PHE A 100 6.22 7.77 8.69
C PHE A 100 7.00 6.49 8.99
N GLY A 101 6.62 5.37 8.38
CA GLY A 101 7.33 4.10 8.55
C GLY A 101 8.51 3.91 7.58
N LEU A 102 8.67 4.77 6.57
CA LEU A 102 9.77 4.65 5.60
C LEU A 102 11.18 4.69 6.25
N PRO A 103 11.44 5.51 7.28
CA PRO A 103 12.75 5.48 7.94
C PRO A 103 13.14 4.13 8.55
N SER A 104 12.17 3.24 8.84
CA SER A 104 12.47 1.91 9.39
C SER A 104 13.18 0.98 8.39
N PHE A 105 13.24 1.35 7.13
CA PHE A 105 13.97 0.63 6.09
C PHE A 105 15.40 1.12 5.86
N ILE A 106 15.84 2.15 6.61
CA ILE A 106 17.24 2.58 6.59
C ILE A 106 18.05 1.55 7.37
N ASP A 107 19.03 0.98 6.69
CA ASP A 107 19.93 0.01 7.31
C ASP A 107 20.92 0.72 8.24
N THR A 108 20.76 0.48 9.54
CA THR A 108 21.67 0.97 10.57
C THR A 108 22.87 0.06 10.79
N THR A 109 22.86 -1.15 10.21
CA THR A 109 23.96 -2.13 10.35
C THR A 109 25.04 -1.97 9.28
N GLY A 110 24.77 -1.19 8.24
CA GLY A 110 25.72 -0.86 7.17
C GLY A 110 25.90 -1.93 6.09
N VAL A 111 25.14 -3.03 6.15
CA VAL A 111 25.26 -4.13 5.17
C VAL A 111 24.63 -3.77 3.82
N MET A 112 23.46 -3.14 3.82
CA MET A 112 22.75 -2.71 2.60
C MET A 112 22.64 -1.19 2.47
N GLY A 113 22.87 -0.44 3.54
CA GLY A 113 22.84 1.01 3.56
C GLY A 113 21.55 1.62 3.00
N LEU A 114 21.67 2.65 2.18
CA LEU A 114 20.55 3.30 1.49
C LEU A 114 19.92 2.45 0.38
N THR A 115 20.58 1.41 -0.10
CA THR A 115 20.08 0.56 -1.19
C THR A 115 18.79 -0.14 -0.80
N ASN A 116 18.66 -0.58 0.44
CA ASN A 116 17.44 -1.22 0.95
C ASN A 116 16.24 -0.25 0.91
N MET A 117 16.47 1.01 1.28
CA MET A 117 15.44 2.05 1.21
C MET A 117 15.02 2.34 -0.24
N ILE A 118 15.97 2.34 -1.18
CA ILE A 118 15.68 2.53 -2.60
C ILE A 118 14.81 1.38 -3.11
N TYR A 119 15.12 0.14 -2.76
CA TYR A 119 14.34 -1.02 -3.20
C TYR A 119 12.90 -1.00 -2.66
N ILE A 120 12.68 -0.61 -1.41
CA ILE A 120 11.32 -0.50 -0.89
C ILE A 120 10.54 0.64 -1.56
N LEU A 121 11.18 1.78 -1.84
CA LEU A 121 10.54 2.88 -2.56
C LEU A 121 10.13 2.47 -3.99
N ILE A 122 10.99 1.73 -4.70
CA ILE A 122 10.67 1.18 -6.03
C ILE A 122 9.50 0.19 -5.92
N ALA A 123 9.51 -0.69 -4.93
CA ALA A 123 8.45 -1.67 -4.71
C ALA A 123 7.09 -1.00 -4.43
N ILE A 124 7.09 0.03 -3.58
CA ILE A 124 5.91 0.84 -3.27
C ILE A 124 5.40 1.55 -4.54
N LEU A 125 6.30 2.12 -5.33
CA LEU A 125 5.94 2.78 -6.59
C LEU A 125 5.30 1.80 -7.57
N ILE A 126 5.90 0.61 -7.75
CA ILE A 126 5.36 -0.45 -8.62
C ILE A 126 3.95 -0.85 -8.15
N ALA A 127 3.77 -1.15 -6.86
CA ALA A 127 2.50 -1.55 -6.29
C ALA A 127 1.43 -0.43 -6.44
N SER A 128 1.81 0.82 -6.17
CA SER A 128 0.93 1.98 -6.28
C SER A 128 0.48 2.22 -7.71
N VAL A 129 1.41 2.20 -8.66
CA VAL A 129 1.12 2.40 -10.10
C VAL A 129 0.27 1.24 -10.63
N ALA A 130 0.58 -0.01 -10.28
CA ALA A 130 -0.21 -1.16 -10.68
C ALA A 130 -1.64 -1.08 -10.14
N GLY A 131 -1.83 -0.80 -8.85
CA GLY A 131 -3.14 -0.67 -8.23
C GLY A 131 -3.96 0.49 -8.81
N PHE A 132 -3.32 1.64 -9.00
CA PHE A 132 -3.93 2.81 -9.62
C PHE A 132 -4.36 2.51 -11.07
N ALA A 133 -3.45 2.02 -11.90
CA ALA A 133 -3.70 1.75 -13.32
C ALA A 133 -4.79 0.70 -13.52
N MET A 134 -4.72 -0.42 -12.81
CA MET A 134 -5.75 -1.47 -12.88
C MET A 134 -7.12 -0.91 -12.50
N THR A 135 -7.20 -0.15 -11.43
CA THR A 135 -8.46 0.44 -10.98
C THR A 135 -8.94 1.51 -11.95
N TYR A 136 -8.04 2.38 -12.40
CA TYR A 136 -8.42 3.47 -13.30
C TYR A 136 -8.93 2.94 -14.66
N VAL A 137 -8.37 1.86 -15.18
CA VAL A 137 -8.76 1.26 -16.46
C VAL A 137 -9.98 0.36 -16.30
N LEU A 138 -9.95 -0.57 -15.36
CA LEU A 138 -10.91 -1.67 -15.26
C LEU A 138 -12.13 -1.36 -14.36
N TYR A 139 -12.01 -0.43 -13.41
CA TYR A 139 -13.13 -0.07 -12.55
C TYR A 139 -14.20 0.66 -13.35
N LYS A 140 -15.42 0.15 -13.30
CA LYS A 140 -16.62 0.82 -13.81
C LYS A 140 -17.42 1.33 -12.64
N ASP A 141 -17.77 2.60 -12.68
CA ASP A 141 -18.62 3.20 -11.66
C ASP A 141 -20.03 2.63 -11.82
N GLU A 142 -20.46 1.81 -10.87
CA GLU A 142 -21.83 1.34 -10.83
C GLU A 142 -22.70 2.48 -10.29
N PRO A 143 -23.82 2.83 -10.98
CA PRO A 143 -24.73 3.82 -10.44
C PRO A 143 -25.23 3.36 -9.07
N ALA A 144 -25.23 4.29 -8.10
CA ALA A 144 -25.72 4.02 -6.76
C ALA A 144 -27.09 3.37 -6.84
N LYS A 145 -27.23 2.13 -6.39
CA LYS A 145 -28.56 1.53 -6.19
C LYS A 145 -29.32 2.42 -5.23
N LYS A 146 -30.41 3.00 -5.76
CA LYS A 146 -31.37 3.77 -4.95
C LYS A 146 -31.99 2.92 -3.87
#